data_897a22669a567b83e45c4a5300ad7f33
#
_entry.id   897a22669a567b83e45c4a5300ad7f33
#
_cell.length_a   1.000
_cell.length_b   1.000
_cell.length_c   1.000
_cell.angle_alpha   90.00
_cell.angle_beta   90.00
_cell.angle_gamma   90.00
#
_symmetry.space_group_name_H-M   'P 1'
#
loop_
_entity.id
_entity.type
_entity.pdbx_description
1 polymer ?
#
loop_
_entity_poly.entity_id
_entity_poly.type
_entity_poly.pdbx_seq_one_letter_code
_entity_poly.pdbx_strand_id
1 'polypeptide(L)' 'MSDDNVNSPAHYKYGKKETIDVIRDCMTNDEYHGYLKGNVLKYVSRYKFKGEPLEDLQKANWYLNRLIKEVSNGTS' A
#
# COMPACT_ATOMS: atom_id res chain seq x y z
N MET A 1 2.04 15.06 2.51
CA MET A 1 2.03 14.72 2.09
C MET A 1 1.76 14.59 2.05
N SER A 2 1.82 14.71 2.72
CA SER A 2 1.83 14.50 2.67
C SER A 2 1.48 14.65 2.98
N ASP A 3 1.53 14.85 3.45
CA ASP A 3 1.34 14.94 3.67
C ASP A 3 1.05 15.13 4.09
N ASP A 4 1.25 15.39 4.59
CA ASP A 4 1.16 15.44 4.82
C ASP A 4 0.84 15.66 4.97
N ASN A 5 1.04 15.98 5.30
CA ASN A 5 0.91 15.94 5.17
C ASN A 5 0.65 15.79 5.00
N VAL A 6 0.72 15.87 5.38
CA VAL A 6 0.56 15.42 5.13
C VAL A 6 0.25 15.08 5.45
N ASN A 7 0.29 15.32 5.97
CA ASN A 7 0.04 14.86 6.29
C ASN A 7 -0.53 14.85 6.89
N SER A 8 -0.84 15.14 7.43
CA SER A 8 -1.40 15.06 8.00
C SER A 8 -2.07 15.59 8.52
N PRO A 9 -2.37 15.94 8.72
CA PRO A 9 -2.96 16.23 9.25
C PRO A 9 -3.82 16.52 9.71
N ALA A 10 -3.62 16.89 9.96
CA ALA A 10 -4.42 16.80 10.36
C ALA A 10 -5.22 16.75 10.26
N HIS A 11 -5.29 16.65 9.84
CA HIS A 11 -6.05 16.27 9.65
C HIS A 11 -6.78 15.51 9.46
N TYR A 12 -6.56 15.18 9.51
CA TYR A 12 -7.25 14.44 9.28
C TYR A 12 -8.29 14.07 9.99
N LYS A 13 -9.31 13.97 9.64
CA LYS A 13 -10.32 13.83 10.09
C LYS A 13 -10.92 12.62 10.16
N TYR A 14 -10.64 11.78 9.58
CA TYR A 14 -11.04 10.43 9.68
C TYR A 14 -10.33 9.75 10.81
N GLY A 15 -9.95 10.50 11.79
CA GLY A 15 -9.29 9.97 12.93
C GLY A 15 -7.95 9.38 12.54
N LYS A 16 -7.80 8.09 12.75
CA LYS A 16 -6.51 7.45 12.53
C LYS A 16 -6.40 6.73 11.21
N LYS A 17 -7.40 6.81 10.36
CA LYS A 17 -7.38 6.07 9.13
C LYS A 17 -6.40 6.66 8.15
N GLU A 18 -5.58 5.80 7.56
CA GLU A 18 -4.69 6.19 6.49
C GLU A 18 -5.34 5.89 5.15
N THR A 19 -4.77 6.46 4.10
CA THR A 19 -5.32 6.30 2.76
C THR A 19 -5.49 4.83 2.38
N ILE A 20 -4.51 3.99 2.75
CA ILE A 20 -4.59 2.57 2.43
C ILE A 20 -5.81 1.91 3.10
N ASP A 21 -6.16 2.35 4.29
CA ASP A 21 -7.32 1.81 5.00
C ASP A 21 -8.61 2.25 4.32
N VAL A 22 -8.64 3.48 3.82
CA VAL A 22 -9.80 3.97 3.07
C VAL A 22 -9.97 3.17 1.78
N ILE A 23 -8.86 2.91 1.08
CA ILE A 23 -8.89 2.12 -0.14
C ILE A 23 -9.44 0.73 0.17
N ARG A 24 -8.95 0.12 1.25
CA ARG A 24 -9.40 -1.20 1.63
C ARG A 24 -10.91 -1.24 1.87
N ASP A 25 -11.42 -0.20 2.53
CA ASP A 25 -12.86 -0.14 2.85
C ASP A 25 -13.72 -0.02 1.60
N CYS A 26 -13.15 0.45 0.51
CA CYS A 26 -13.87 0.62 -0.74
C CYS A 26 -13.81 -0.60 -1.65
N MET A 27 -13.12 -1.66 -1.23
CA MET A 27 -12.86 -2.81 -2.08
C MET A 27 -13.34 -4.10 -1.44
N THR A 28 -13.71 -5.06 -2.28
CA THR A 28 -13.88 -6.42 -1.80
C THR A 28 -12.52 -6.98 -1.43
N ASN A 29 -12.51 -8.12 -0.72
CA ASN A 29 -11.25 -8.76 -0.38
C ASN A 29 -10.43 -9.10 -1.62
N ASP A 30 -11.07 -9.64 -2.64
CA ASP A 30 -10.37 -9.99 -3.87
C ASP A 30 -9.79 -8.76 -4.56
N GLU A 31 -10.57 -7.68 -4.59
CA GLU A 31 -10.07 -6.44 -5.20
C GLU A 31 -8.86 -5.90 -4.45
N TYR A 32 -8.92 -5.92 -3.13
CA TYR A 32 -7.82 -5.40 -2.33
C TYR A 32 -6.57 -6.26 -2.50
N HIS A 33 -6.73 -7.58 -2.54
CA HIS A 33 -5.59 -8.46 -2.81
C HIS A 33 -4.97 -8.14 -4.16
N GLY A 34 -5.79 -7.88 -5.18
CA GLY A 34 -5.29 -7.51 -6.49
C GLY A 34 -4.59 -6.16 -6.48
N TYR A 35 -5.13 -5.20 -5.73
CA TYR A 35 -4.49 -3.90 -5.59
C TYR A 35 -3.09 -4.04 -4.98
N LEU A 36 -2.98 -4.81 -3.91
CA LEU A 36 -1.69 -5.02 -3.25
C LEU A 36 -0.72 -5.75 -4.18
N LYS A 37 -1.20 -6.80 -4.85
CA LYS A 37 -0.38 -7.55 -5.79
C LYS A 37 0.12 -6.64 -6.91
N GLY A 38 -0.77 -5.80 -7.43
CA GLY A 38 -0.39 -4.88 -8.50
C GLY A 38 0.71 -3.93 -8.08
N ASN A 39 0.64 -3.44 -6.84
CA ASN A 39 1.69 -2.55 -6.35
C ASN A 39 3.02 -3.29 -6.18
N VAL A 40 2.99 -4.53 -5.69
CA VAL A 40 4.21 -5.33 -5.62
C VAL A 40 4.83 -5.46 -7.00
N LEU A 41 4.03 -5.84 -7.99
CA LEU A 41 4.52 -6.04 -9.34
C LEU A 41 5.06 -4.75 -9.93
N LYS A 42 4.38 -3.63 -9.67
CA LYS A 42 4.81 -2.34 -10.17
C LYS A 42 6.23 -2.00 -9.68
N TYR A 43 6.44 -2.09 -8.39
CA TYR A 43 7.72 -1.68 -7.84
C TYR A 43 8.83 -2.67 -8.16
N VAL A 44 8.53 -3.96 -8.19
CA VAL A 44 9.53 -4.96 -8.57
C VAL A 44 9.94 -4.77 -10.02
N SER A 45 8.99 -4.45 -10.90
CA SER A 45 9.32 -4.33 -12.31
C SER A 45 10.10 -3.07 -12.63
N ARG A 46 10.01 -2.03 -11.78
CA ARG A 46 10.63 -0.75 -12.14
C ARG A 46 11.93 -0.45 -11.42
N TYR A 47 12.33 -1.27 -10.45
CA TYR A 47 13.45 -0.90 -9.58
C TYR A 47 14.75 -0.65 -10.36
N LYS A 48 14.91 -1.30 -11.52
CA LYS A 48 16.13 -1.14 -12.33
C LYS A 48 16.15 0.15 -13.13
N PHE A 49 14.99 0.80 -13.30
CA PHE A 49 14.86 1.82 -14.32
C PHE A 49 14.59 3.22 -13.78
N LYS A 50 14.28 3.36 -12.51
CA LYS A 50 13.81 4.63 -12.00
C LYS A 50 14.80 5.37 -11.11
N GLY A 51 16.00 4.84 -10.95
CA GLY A 51 17.03 5.56 -10.20
C GLY A 51 16.98 5.42 -8.70
N GLU A 52 15.97 4.74 -8.16
CA GLU A 52 15.85 4.53 -6.72
C GLU A 52 15.59 3.06 -6.44
N PRO A 53 16.54 2.18 -6.77
CA PRO A 53 16.25 0.75 -6.71
C PRO A 53 15.93 0.24 -5.32
N LEU A 54 16.69 0.66 -4.32
CA LEU A 54 16.43 0.16 -2.97
C LEU A 54 15.08 0.64 -2.47
N GLU A 55 14.75 1.89 -2.72
CA GLU A 55 13.47 2.44 -2.28
C GLU A 55 12.31 1.70 -2.95
N ASP A 56 12.42 1.42 -4.25
CA ASP A 56 11.37 0.70 -4.96
C ASP A 56 11.19 -0.70 -4.41
N LEU A 57 12.30 -1.38 -4.11
CA LEU A 57 12.20 -2.73 -3.53
C LEU A 57 11.62 -2.70 -2.13
N GLN A 58 11.92 -1.66 -1.36
CA GLN A 58 11.33 -1.51 -0.04
C GLN A 58 9.83 -1.25 -0.13
N LYS A 59 9.40 -0.49 -1.11
CA LYS A 59 7.97 -0.29 -1.34
C LYS A 59 7.29 -1.60 -1.73
N ALA A 60 7.90 -2.35 -2.62
CA ALA A 60 7.36 -3.66 -2.99
C ALA A 60 7.23 -4.55 -1.76
N ASN A 61 8.24 -4.54 -0.90
CA ASN A 61 8.23 -5.35 0.30
C ASN A 61 7.09 -4.93 1.24
N TRP A 62 6.85 -3.63 1.36
CA TRP A 62 5.77 -3.14 2.21
C TRP A 62 4.41 -3.68 1.72
N TYR A 63 4.17 -3.58 0.42
CA TYR A 63 2.90 -4.07 -0.12
C TYR A 63 2.79 -5.60 -0.01
N LEU A 64 3.90 -6.29 -0.21
CA LEU A 64 3.89 -7.75 -0.09
C LEU A 64 3.58 -8.17 1.34
N ASN A 65 4.19 -7.51 2.31
CA ASN A 65 3.91 -7.84 3.71
C ASN A 65 2.46 -7.56 4.07
N ARG A 66 1.89 -6.51 3.52
CA ARG A 66 0.48 -6.24 3.75
C ARG A 66 -0.39 -7.33 3.13
N LEU A 67 -0.02 -7.80 1.94
CA LEU A 67 -0.76 -8.87 1.28
C LEU A 67 -0.68 -10.16 2.10
N ILE A 68 0.50 -10.47 2.59
CA ILE A 68 0.68 -11.65 3.43
C ILE A 68 -0.23 -11.56 4.66
N LYS A 69 -0.27 -10.40 5.27
CA LYS A 69 -1.10 -10.19 6.46
C LYS A 69 -2.58 -10.39 6.14
N GLU A 70 -3.03 -9.85 5.01
CA GLU A 70 -4.44 -10.00 4.64
C GLU A 70 -4.81 -11.46 4.41
N VAL A 71 -3.95 -12.18 3.70
CA VAL A 71 -4.20 -13.59 3.43
C VAL A 71 -4.15 -14.42 4.70
N SER A 72 -3.16 -14.17 5.55
CA SER A 72 -3.02 -14.98 6.76
C SER A 72 -4.09 -14.67 7.80
N ASN A 73 -4.80 -13.55 7.67
CA ASN A 73 -5.93 -13.26 8.55
C ASN A 73 -7.22 -13.91 8.06
N GLY A 74 -7.13 -14.75 7.04
CA GLY A 74 -8.29 -15.48 6.57
C GLY A 74 -9.24 -14.65 5.73
N THR A 75 -8.75 -13.61 5.12
CA THR A 75 -9.57 -12.72 4.31
C THR A 75 -9.61 -13.15 2.85
N SER A 76 -8.96 -14.23 2.54
CA SER A 76 -8.90 -14.70 1.16
C SER A 76 -10.18 -15.34 0.70
#